data_244bc0422aff20500d709fcd40b8e18a
#
_entry.id   244bc0422aff20500d709fcd40b8e18a
#
_cell.length_a   1.000
_cell.length_b   1.000
_cell.length_c   1.000
_cell.angle_alpha   90.00
_cell.angle_beta   90.00
_cell.angle_gamma   90.00
#
_symmetry.space_group_name_H-M   'P 1'
#
loop_
_entity.id
_entity.type
_entity.pdbx_description
1 polymer ?
#
loop_
_entity_poly.entity_id
_entity_poly.type
_entity_poly.pdbx_seq_one_letter_code
_entity_poly.pdbx_strand_id
1 'polypeptide(L)'
;MLFGDQPFRMPLRLPTDIGGMDLTTEREMPKYRNGIGGFFRYVVRTRKYQRAAGVMCLGFARGKALARELWLTLDDALRHMLLLATTGSGKTEALLSVFLNAICWGRGICYSDGKGQNTLAFAMWSLARRFGREDDFYVLNFMTGGSDKLLQLLLNDKKRQPSNTINLFGTANTTFIIQLMESMLPPAGSGDQGWQDKAKSMLAALVYAVYYKCKREKRRISQRVIQEYLPLRKLAELYLEAKRDGWHQEAYNPLENYFNTLAGFRIELISRPSEWEQGVYDQHGYLIQQFNRMLTMF
;
A
#
# COMPACT_ATOMS: atom_id res chain seq x y z
N MET A 1 -21.71 -2.64 -20.19
CA MET A 1 -22.20 -1.36 -19.62
C MET A 1 -22.51 -1.62 -18.16
N LEU A 2 -21.72 -1.06 -17.24
CA LEU A 2 -21.89 -1.24 -15.78
C LEU A 2 -23.10 -0.50 -15.21
N PHE A 3 -23.63 0.42 -15.98
CA PHE A 3 -24.77 1.25 -15.62
C PHE A 3 -25.66 1.27 -16.86
N GLY A 4 -26.65 0.41 -16.90
CA GLY A 4 -27.64 0.49 -17.97
C GLY A 4 -28.08 1.94 -18.20
N ASP A 5 -28.89 2.25 -19.19
CA ASP A 5 -29.35 3.58 -19.60
C ASP A 5 -30.05 4.44 -18.52
N GLN A 6 -30.02 3.96 -17.29
CA GLN A 6 -30.45 4.73 -16.12
C GLN A 6 -29.41 5.81 -15.82
N PRO A 7 -29.77 7.08 -15.79
CA PRO A 7 -28.85 8.12 -15.36
C PRO A 7 -28.34 7.76 -13.99
N PHE A 8 -27.01 7.76 -13.84
CA PHE A 8 -26.32 7.49 -12.58
C PHE A 8 -26.85 8.43 -11.50
N ARG A 9 -27.76 7.94 -10.70
CA ARG A 9 -28.39 8.67 -9.58
C ARG A 9 -27.65 8.49 -8.26
N MET A 10 -26.35 8.43 -8.27
CA MET A 10 -25.65 8.69 -7.03
C MET A 10 -25.81 10.16 -6.74
N PRO A 11 -26.30 10.52 -5.55
CA PRO A 11 -26.24 11.90 -5.14
C PRO A 11 -24.77 12.30 -5.05
N LEU A 12 -24.26 12.94 -6.10
CA LEU A 12 -23.03 13.72 -6.08
C LEU A 12 -23.25 14.90 -5.12
N ARG A 13 -23.39 14.60 -3.83
CA ARG A 13 -23.62 15.59 -2.81
C ARG A 13 -22.31 15.81 -2.08
N LEU A 14 -21.85 17.03 -2.15
CA LEU A 14 -20.77 17.48 -1.30
C LEU A 14 -21.12 17.23 0.17
N PRO A 15 -20.19 16.74 0.99
CA PRO A 15 -20.48 16.16 2.31
C PRO A 15 -21.11 17.09 3.34
N THR A 16 -21.08 18.39 3.17
CA THR A 16 -21.32 19.31 4.30
C THR A 16 -22.67 20.00 4.30
N ASP A 17 -23.35 20.20 3.16
CA ASP A 17 -24.51 21.08 3.14
C ASP A 17 -25.73 20.59 2.38
N ILE A 18 -25.66 19.46 1.71
CA ILE A 18 -26.71 19.04 0.80
C ILE A 18 -27.28 17.68 1.22
N GLY A 19 -27.93 17.69 2.35
CA GLY A 19 -29.09 16.87 2.63
C GLY A 19 -29.08 15.37 2.37
N GLY A 20 -28.11 14.60 2.82
CA GLY A 20 -28.29 13.19 3.12
C GLY A 20 -28.79 13.01 4.55
N MET A 21 -29.42 11.89 4.88
CA MET A 21 -29.82 11.55 6.25
C MET A 21 -28.83 10.59 6.84
N ASP A 22 -28.34 10.96 8.03
CA ASP A 22 -27.48 10.12 8.83
C ASP A 22 -28.36 9.16 9.65
N LEU A 23 -28.10 7.86 9.56
CA LEU A 23 -28.80 6.85 10.34
C LEU A 23 -28.65 7.06 11.84
N THR A 24 -27.54 7.63 12.28
CA THR A 24 -27.25 7.84 13.69
C THR A 24 -27.92 9.09 14.24
N THR A 25 -28.23 10.06 13.39
CA THR A 25 -28.79 11.34 13.77
C THR A 25 -30.23 11.55 13.25
N GLU A 26 -30.78 10.53 12.56
CA GLU A 26 -32.14 10.58 12.05
C GLU A 26 -33.13 10.67 13.20
N ARG A 27 -33.64 11.86 13.48
CA ARG A 27 -34.73 12.09 14.42
C ARG A 27 -35.92 12.65 13.67
N GLU A 28 -37.02 11.91 13.72
CA GLU A 28 -38.31 12.50 13.39
C GLU A 28 -38.59 13.62 14.40
N MET A 29 -38.65 14.87 13.96
CA MET A 29 -39.06 15.97 14.82
C MET A 29 -40.59 15.96 14.92
N PRO A 30 -41.17 15.63 16.07
CA PRO A 30 -42.61 15.71 16.25
C PRO A 30 -43.06 17.18 16.18
N LYS A 31 -43.93 17.48 15.25
CA LYS A 31 -44.60 18.80 15.19
C LYS A 31 -45.94 18.69 15.87
N TYR A 32 -46.10 19.47 16.92
CA TYR A 32 -47.36 19.57 17.61
C TYR A 32 -48.25 20.57 16.91
N ARG A 33 -49.49 20.20 16.63
CA ARG A 33 -50.50 21.09 16.07
C ARG A 33 -51.63 21.18 17.08
N ASN A 34 -52.10 22.42 17.36
CA ASN A 34 -53.26 22.61 18.21
C ASN A 34 -54.51 22.28 17.41
N GLY A 35 -55.38 21.49 18.02
CA GLY A 35 -56.71 21.21 17.47
C GLY A 35 -57.70 22.37 17.72
N ILE A 36 -58.94 22.20 17.30
CA ILE A 36 -59.97 23.21 17.41
C ILE A 36 -60.08 23.69 18.88
N GLY A 37 -59.96 25.01 19.08
CA GLY A 37 -60.05 25.65 20.39
C GLY A 37 -58.84 25.49 21.32
N GLY A 38 -57.71 24.91 20.84
CA GLY A 38 -56.52 24.74 21.64
C GLY A 38 -56.61 23.63 22.69
N PHE A 39 -57.74 22.92 22.78
CA PHE A 39 -57.99 21.89 23.79
C PHE A 39 -57.26 20.57 23.54
N PHE A 40 -56.88 20.26 22.29
CA PHE A 40 -56.20 19.04 21.96
C PHE A 40 -54.88 19.32 21.22
N ARG A 41 -53.80 18.84 21.81
CA ARG A 41 -52.51 18.79 21.18
C ARG A 41 -52.31 17.42 20.51
N TYR A 42 -52.23 17.38 19.20
CA TYR A 42 -51.91 16.15 18.51
C TYR A 42 -50.56 16.26 17.78
N VAL A 43 -49.87 15.13 17.73
CA VAL A 43 -48.57 15.02 17.08
C VAL A 43 -48.79 14.85 15.60
N VAL A 44 -48.44 15.84 14.79
CA VAL A 44 -48.32 15.67 13.36
C VAL A 44 -46.91 15.22 13.06
N ARG A 45 -46.74 13.98 12.68
CA ARG A 45 -45.47 13.49 12.17
C ARG A 45 -45.13 14.23 10.88
N THR A 46 -44.41 15.34 10.98
CA THR A 46 -43.85 16.00 9.81
C THR A 46 -42.56 15.27 9.46
N ARG A 47 -42.49 14.83 8.21
CA ARG A 47 -41.31 14.20 7.61
C ARG A 47 -40.18 15.21 7.34
N LYS A 48 -39.91 16.13 8.25
CA LYS A 48 -38.72 16.97 8.19
C LYS A 48 -37.61 16.20 8.89
N TYR A 49 -36.81 15.57 8.08
CA TYR A 49 -35.59 14.91 8.53
C TYR A 49 -34.51 15.94 8.75
N GLN A 50 -33.73 15.73 9.78
CA GLN A 50 -32.52 16.50 10.00
C GLN A 50 -31.52 16.20 8.87
N ARG A 51 -30.80 17.21 8.39
CA ARG A 51 -29.73 16.98 7.41
C ARG A 51 -28.69 16.06 7.99
N ALA A 52 -28.25 15.07 7.24
CA ALA A 52 -27.18 14.20 7.66
C ALA A 52 -25.86 14.96 7.67
N ALA A 53 -25.08 14.78 8.73
CA ALA A 53 -23.68 15.15 8.78
C ALA A 53 -22.79 14.08 8.12
N GLY A 54 -23.38 13.18 7.37
CA GLY A 54 -22.69 12.06 6.76
C GLY A 54 -21.78 12.47 5.60
N VAL A 55 -20.67 11.80 5.48
CA VAL A 55 -19.65 12.03 4.45
C VAL A 55 -19.60 10.90 3.43
N MET A 56 -20.16 9.72 3.75
CA MET A 56 -20.18 8.55 2.87
C MET A 56 -21.60 8.00 2.74
N CYS A 57 -22.14 8.06 1.51
CA CYS A 57 -23.42 7.44 1.18
C CYS A 57 -23.22 5.95 0.93
N LEU A 58 -23.86 5.11 1.72
CA LEU A 58 -23.88 3.66 1.53
C LEU A 58 -24.97 3.18 0.60
N GLY A 59 -26.00 4.01 0.33
CA GLY A 59 -27.15 3.66 -0.48
C GLY A 59 -28.46 4.06 0.19
N PHE A 60 -29.48 3.21 0.03
CA PHE A 60 -30.84 3.48 0.49
C PHE A 60 -31.33 2.36 1.41
N ALA A 61 -31.99 2.73 2.50
CA ALA A 61 -32.64 1.76 3.36
C ALA A 61 -33.82 1.10 2.62
N ARG A 62 -33.90 -0.22 2.69
CA ARG A 62 -35.00 -1.00 2.11
C ARG A 62 -36.17 -1.07 3.11
N GLY A 63 -37.34 -0.59 2.73
CA GLY A 63 -38.56 -0.73 3.51
C GLY A 63 -39.26 0.59 3.86
N LYS A 64 -40.58 0.56 3.97
CA LYS A 64 -41.51 1.64 4.30
C LYS A 64 -41.32 3.00 3.63
N ALA A 65 -42.06 3.17 2.56
CA ALA A 65 -42.63 4.38 1.98
C ALA A 65 -41.72 5.50 1.41
N LEU A 66 -40.47 5.63 1.79
CA LEU A 66 -39.51 6.57 1.18
C LEU A 66 -38.12 5.96 1.26
N ALA A 67 -37.44 5.95 0.13
CA ALA A 67 -36.04 5.57 0.07
C ALA A 67 -35.23 6.54 0.95
N ARG A 68 -34.80 6.08 2.10
CA ARG A 68 -33.94 6.82 3.02
C ARG A 68 -32.50 6.59 2.65
N GLU A 69 -31.77 7.65 2.43
CA GLU A 69 -30.33 7.55 2.20
C GLU A 69 -29.63 7.16 3.49
N LEU A 70 -28.67 6.24 3.39
CA LEU A 70 -27.84 5.80 4.49
C LEU A 70 -26.46 6.47 4.37
N TRP A 71 -26.14 7.31 5.33
CA TRP A 71 -24.89 8.03 5.34
C TRP A 71 -24.06 7.64 6.59
N LEU A 72 -22.77 7.46 6.39
CA LEU A 72 -21.80 7.36 7.49
C LEU A 72 -21.17 8.72 7.75
N THR A 73 -20.94 9.00 9.03
CA THR A 73 -20.14 10.15 9.46
C THR A 73 -18.66 9.94 9.15
N LEU A 74 -17.85 11.00 9.25
CA LEU A 74 -16.41 10.88 9.12
C LEU A 74 -15.83 9.90 10.17
N ASP A 75 -16.31 9.97 11.40
CA ASP A 75 -15.86 9.11 12.49
C ASP A 75 -16.19 7.64 12.22
N ASP A 76 -17.35 7.34 11.63
CA ASP A 76 -17.70 5.98 11.22
C ASP A 76 -16.84 5.51 10.05
N ALA A 77 -16.58 6.37 9.07
CA ALA A 77 -15.78 6.05 7.89
C ALA A 77 -14.28 5.81 8.22
N LEU A 78 -13.79 6.36 9.33
CA LEU A 78 -12.43 6.11 9.83
C LEU A 78 -12.29 4.80 10.62
N ARG A 79 -13.40 4.12 10.89
CA ARG A 79 -13.40 2.80 11.56
C ARG A 79 -13.40 1.66 10.55
N HIS A 80 -13.15 0.45 11.04
CA HIS A 80 -13.18 -0.74 10.22
C HIS A 80 -14.62 -1.10 9.82
N MET A 81 -14.81 -1.42 8.55
CA MET A 81 -16.08 -1.89 8.01
C MET A 81 -15.94 -3.32 7.51
N LEU A 82 -16.82 -4.22 7.94
CA LEU A 82 -16.91 -5.58 7.43
C LEU A 82 -18.11 -5.70 6.49
N LEU A 83 -17.86 -6.05 5.23
CA LEU A 83 -18.88 -6.22 4.20
C LEU A 83 -19.07 -7.71 3.90
N LEU A 84 -20.13 -8.29 4.41
CA LEU A 84 -20.49 -9.70 4.21
C LEU A 84 -21.50 -9.81 3.07
N ALA A 85 -21.19 -10.64 2.10
CA ALA A 85 -22.05 -10.81 0.93
C ALA A 85 -21.72 -12.11 0.19
N THR A 86 -22.75 -12.76 -0.35
CA THR A 86 -22.60 -13.94 -1.21
C THR A 86 -22.14 -13.54 -2.63
N THR A 87 -21.80 -14.51 -3.46
CA THR A 87 -21.47 -14.28 -4.88
C THR A 87 -22.70 -13.71 -5.59
N GLY A 88 -22.50 -12.67 -6.42
CA GLY A 88 -23.59 -12.02 -7.14
C GLY A 88 -24.43 -11.01 -6.34
N SER A 89 -24.17 -10.82 -5.06
CA SER A 89 -24.97 -9.91 -4.20
C SER A 89 -24.58 -8.43 -4.26
N GLY A 90 -23.70 -8.04 -5.18
CA GLY A 90 -23.33 -6.64 -5.37
C GLY A 90 -22.17 -6.12 -4.50
N LYS A 91 -21.30 -7.00 -3.96
CA LYS A 91 -20.10 -6.57 -3.19
C LYS A 91 -19.24 -5.58 -3.94
N THR A 92 -18.96 -5.86 -5.20
CA THR A 92 -18.12 -5.01 -6.05
C THR A 92 -18.77 -3.64 -6.27
N GLU A 93 -20.08 -3.61 -6.46
CA GLU A 93 -20.83 -2.35 -6.63
C GLU A 93 -20.80 -1.51 -5.36
N ALA A 94 -20.93 -2.15 -4.18
CA ALA A 94 -20.82 -1.46 -2.91
C ALA A 94 -19.41 -0.86 -2.72
N LEU A 95 -18.35 -1.58 -3.09
CA LEU A 95 -16.98 -1.08 -3.02
C LEU A 95 -16.71 0.04 -4.02
N LEU A 96 -17.26 -0.04 -5.23
CA LEU A 96 -17.21 1.06 -6.19
C LEU A 96 -17.94 2.32 -5.67
N SER A 97 -19.02 2.14 -4.93
CA SER A 97 -19.73 3.21 -4.24
C SER A 97 -18.87 3.89 -3.20
N VAL A 98 -18.15 3.11 -2.36
CA VAL A 98 -17.18 3.63 -1.39
C VAL A 98 -16.05 4.39 -2.09
N PHE A 99 -15.50 3.84 -3.17
CA PHE A 99 -14.48 4.47 -3.99
C PHE A 99 -14.95 5.83 -4.54
N LEU A 100 -16.14 5.87 -5.10
CA LEU A 100 -16.72 7.09 -5.64
C LEU A 100 -16.87 8.17 -4.56
N ASN A 101 -17.37 7.81 -3.37
CA ASN A 101 -17.48 8.75 -2.26
C ASN A 101 -16.09 9.29 -1.86
N ALA A 102 -15.06 8.44 -1.76
CA ALA A 102 -13.71 8.87 -1.43
C ALA A 102 -13.15 9.88 -2.44
N ILE A 103 -13.39 9.64 -3.74
CA ILE A 103 -12.99 10.59 -4.80
C ILE A 103 -13.73 11.92 -4.65
N CYS A 104 -15.02 11.89 -4.38
CA CYS A 104 -15.82 13.11 -4.18
C CYS A 104 -15.28 14.01 -3.07
N TRP A 105 -14.64 13.42 -2.06
CA TRP A 105 -14.04 14.19 -0.96
C TRP A 105 -12.60 14.62 -1.20
N GLY A 106 -12.06 14.35 -2.38
CA GLY A 106 -10.64 14.57 -2.66
C GLY A 106 -9.71 13.66 -1.87
N ARG A 107 -10.21 12.52 -1.37
CA ARG A 107 -9.43 11.52 -0.63
C ARG A 107 -8.83 10.47 -1.57
N GLY A 108 -7.82 9.78 -1.10
CA GLY A 108 -7.26 8.60 -1.76
C GLY A 108 -7.89 7.32 -1.26
N ILE A 109 -7.78 6.27 -2.05
CA ILE A 109 -8.16 4.91 -1.67
C ILE A 109 -7.07 3.94 -2.13
N CYS A 110 -6.79 2.94 -1.32
CA CYS A 110 -5.98 1.79 -1.71
C CYS A 110 -6.90 0.56 -1.76
N TYR A 111 -7.02 -0.03 -2.92
CA TYR A 111 -7.85 -1.21 -3.14
C TYR A 111 -7.00 -2.42 -3.51
N SER A 112 -7.15 -3.52 -2.77
CA SER A 112 -6.50 -4.79 -3.07
C SER A 112 -7.53 -5.78 -3.63
N ASP A 113 -7.33 -6.23 -4.88
CA ASP A 113 -8.20 -7.20 -5.54
C ASP A 113 -7.52 -8.56 -5.67
N GLY A 114 -7.96 -9.53 -4.89
CA GLY A 114 -7.45 -10.91 -4.96
C GLY A 114 -7.88 -11.68 -6.20
N LYS A 115 -8.83 -11.17 -6.99
CA LYS A 115 -9.28 -11.80 -8.24
C LYS A 115 -8.46 -11.36 -9.45
N GLY A 116 -7.81 -10.20 -9.38
CA GLY A 116 -7.01 -9.65 -10.46
C GLY A 116 -7.82 -9.36 -11.74
N GLN A 117 -9.08 -8.97 -11.61
CA GLN A 117 -9.94 -8.68 -12.77
C GLN A 117 -9.74 -7.26 -13.26
N ASN A 118 -9.28 -7.10 -14.50
CA ASN A 118 -9.08 -5.78 -15.13
C ASN A 118 -10.36 -4.94 -15.22
N THR A 119 -11.53 -5.58 -15.26
CA THR A 119 -12.83 -4.90 -15.33
C THR A 119 -13.06 -3.96 -14.15
N LEU A 120 -12.66 -4.36 -12.93
CA LEU A 120 -12.78 -3.52 -11.75
C LEU A 120 -11.83 -2.32 -11.81
N ALA A 121 -10.56 -2.55 -12.15
CA ALA A 121 -9.59 -1.48 -12.31
C ALA A 121 -10.04 -0.46 -13.36
N PHE A 122 -10.60 -0.93 -14.48
CA PHE A 122 -11.14 -0.07 -15.53
C PHE A 122 -12.37 0.72 -15.06
N ALA A 123 -13.25 0.10 -14.29
CA ALA A 123 -14.42 0.80 -13.72
C ALA A 123 -13.98 1.91 -12.75
N MET A 124 -13.02 1.63 -11.86
CA MET A 124 -12.47 2.62 -10.94
C MET A 124 -11.76 3.77 -11.67
N TRP A 125 -10.96 3.45 -12.70
CA TRP A 125 -10.33 4.46 -13.55
C TRP A 125 -11.38 5.33 -14.26
N SER A 126 -12.43 4.73 -14.80
CA SER A 126 -13.50 5.47 -15.48
C SER A 126 -14.22 6.44 -14.53
N LEU A 127 -14.39 6.05 -13.27
CA LEU A 127 -14.91 6.93 -12.23
C LEU A 127 -13.92 8.05 -11.91
N ALA A 128 -12.65 7.75 -11.70
CA ALA A 128 -11.61 8.74 -11.45
C ALA A 128 -11.56 9.79 -12.56
N ARG A 129 -11.63 9.36 -13.83
CA ARG A 129 -11.66 10.25 -15.00
C ARG A 129 -12.85 11.20 -15.02
N ARG A 130 -14.02 10.78 -14.53
CA ARG A 130 -15.20 11.66 -14.43
C ARG A 130 -14.98 12.84 -13.48
N PHE A 131 -14.04 12.72 -12.56
CA PHE A 131 -13.68 13.77 -11.61
C PHE A 131 -12.37 14.47 -11.98
N GLY A 132 -11.80 14.21 -13.18
CA GLY A 132 -10.52 14.77 -13.60
C GLY A 132 -9.36 14.31 -12.74
N ARG A 133 -9.40 13.07 -12.21
CA ARG A 133 -8.39 12.47 -11.33
C ARG A 133 -7.77 11.20 -11.92
N GLU A 134 -7.83 11.06 -13.24
CA GLU A 134 -7.21 9.92 -13.93
C GLU A 134 -5.70 9.83 -13.71
N ASP A 135 -5.03 10.97 -13.56
CA ASP A 135 -3.58 11.02 -13.34
C ASP A 135 -3.18 10.58 -11.92
N ASP A 136 -4.13 10.60 -10.98
CA ASP A 136 -3.95 10.09 -9.62
C ASP A 136 -4.20 8.58 -9.50
N PHE A 137 -4.59 7.91 -10.59
CA PHE A 137 -4.98 6.51 -10.58
C PHE A 137 -3.81 5.60 -10.94
N TYR A 138 -3.38 4.79 -9.99
CA TYR A 138 -2.29 3.84 -10.14
C TYR A 138 -2.78 2.41 -10.01
N VAL A 139 -2.34 1.53 -10.91
CA VAL A 139 -2.65 0.09 -10.88
C VAL A 139 -1.36 -0.68 -10.75
N LEU A 140 -1.25 -1.49 -9.69
CA LEU A 140 -0.19 -2.48 -9.54
C LEU A 140 -0.79 -3.85 -9.83
N ASN A 141 -0.48 -4.40 -11.00
CA ASN A 141 -0.94 -5.72 -11.40
C ASN A 141 0.17 -6.74 -11.23
N PHE A 142 0.03 -7.58 -10.22
CA PHE A 142 0.95 -8.70 -9.95
C PHE A 142 0.61 -9.96 -10.76
N MET A 143 -0.56 -10.00 -11.40
CA MET A 143 -1.02 -11.11 -12.23
C MET A 143 -0.46 -10.93 -13.66
N THR A 144 0.70 -11.46 -13.93
CA THR A 144 1.32 -11.39 -15.27
C THR A 144 0.71 -12.39 -16.28
N GLY A 145 -0.40 -13.03 -15.92
CA GLY A 145 -1.12 -13.95 -16.80
C GLY A 145 -0.35 -15.26 -17.14
N GLY A 146 0.64 -15.61 -16.34
CA GLY A 146 1.44 -16.82 -16.55
C GLY A 146 2.35 -16.77 -17.79
N SER A 147 2.41 -15.62 -18.48
CA SER A 147 3.32 -15.47 -19.61
C SER A 147 4.73 -15.14 -19.12
N ASP A 148 5.70 -15.82 -19.69
CA ASP A 148 7.11 -15.57 -19.42
C ASP A 148 7.46 -14.11 -19.74
N LYS A 149 7.93 -13.40 -18.72
CA LYS A 149 8.31 -11.99 -18.82
C LYS A 149 9.39 -11.76 -19.90
N LEU A 150 10.28 -12.72 -20.07
CA LEU A 150 11.32 -12.69 -21.10
C LEU A 150 10.72 -12.90 -22.48
N LEU A 151 9.77 -13.80 -22.61
CA LEU A 151 9.07 -14.07 -23.88
C LEU A 151 8.26 -12.82 -24.31
N GLN A 152 7.60 -12.13 -23.37
CA GLN A 152 6.90 -10.88 -23.65
C GLN A 152 7.85 -9.77 -24.13
N LEU A 153 9.04 -9.69 -23.54
CA LEU A 153 10.07 -8.73 -23.96
C LEU A 153 10.64 -9.08 -25.36
N LEU A 154 10.83 -10.36 -25.64
CA LEU A 154 11.32 -10.84 -26.95
C LEU A 154 10.30 -10.66 -28.07
N LEU A 155 9.03 -10.91 -27.78
CA LEU A 155 7.95 -10.80 -28.76
C LEU A 155 7.45 -9.37 -28.96
N ASN A 156 7.99 -8.41 -28.23
CA ASN A 156 7.56 -7.00 -28.27
C ASN A 156 6.03 -6.84 -28.16
N ASP A 157 5.42 -7.70 -27.31
CA ASP A 157 3.97 -7.85 -27.23
C ASP A 157 3.33 -6.61 -26.63
N LYS A 158 2.69 -5.82 -27.47
CA LYS A 158 1.92 -4.62 -27.09
C LYS A 158 0.68 -4.91 -26.23
N LYS A 159 0.33 -6.20 -26.04
CA LYS A 159 -0.77 -6.64 -25.16
C LYS A 159 -0.36 -6.73 -23.68
N ARG A 160 0.71 -6.07 -23.30
CA ARG A 160 1.13 -5.99 -21.90
C ARG A 160 -0.02 -5.46 -21.07
N GLN A 161 -0.40 -6.20 -20.02
CA GLN A 161 -1.41 -5.71 -19.09
C GLN A 161 -0.93 -4.40 -18.46
N PRO A 162 -1.78 -3.36 -18.44
CA PRO A 162 -1.39 -2.08 -17.89
C PRO A 162 -1.06 -2.25 -16.40
N SER A 163 0.15 -1.87 -16.03
CA SER A 163 0.60 -1.85 -14.64
C SER A 163 1.57 -0.71 -14.46
N ASN A 164 1.36 0.04 -13.40
CA ASN A 164 2.36 0.98 -12.93
C ASN A 164 3.50 0.24 -12.24
N THR A 165 4.65 0.88 -12.18
CA THR A 165 5.80 0.40 -11.42
C THR A 165 5.90 1.15 -10.11
N ILE A 166 6.28 0.46 -9.05
CA ILE A 166 6.51 1.05 -7.74
C ILE A 166 7.96 0.80 -7.30
N ASN A 167 8.59 1.82 -6.75
CA ASN A 167 9.83 1.67 -6.02
C ASN A 167 9.54 1.87 -4.53
N LEU A 168 9.36 0.78 -3.80
CA LEU A 168 9.04 0.78 -2.37
C LEU A 168 10.13 1.46 -1.52
N PHE A 169 11.36 1.51 -2.01
CA PHE A 169 12.49 2.07 -1.28
C PHE A 169 12.75 3.56 -1.60
N GLY A 170 12.20 4.06 -2.70
CA GLY A 170 12.58 5.37 -3.27
C GLY A 170 12.34 6.56 -2.36
N THR A 171 11.30 6.52 -1.55
CA THR A 171 10.91 7.57 -0.60
C THR A 171 11.05 7.14 0.88
N ALA A 172 11.40 5.88 1.13
CA ALA A 172 11.49 5.31 2.45
C ALA A 172 12.77 5.76 3.18
N ASN A 173 12.73 5.76 4.52
CA ASN A 173 13.92 5.89 5.35
C ASN A 173 14.60 4.53 5.55
N THR A 174 15.80 4.51 6.09
CA THR A 174 16.58 3.29 6.32
C THR A 174 15.86 2.28 7.20
N THR A 175 15.24 2.74 8.28
CA THR A 175 14.51 1.88 9.23
C THR A 175 13.36 1.15 8.54
N PHE A 176 12.57 1.88 7.73
CA PHE A 176 11.47 1.26 6.99
C PHE A 176 11.97 0.23 5.97
N ILE A 177 13.05 0.55 5.25
CA ILE A 177 13.63 -0.38 4.26
C ILE A 177 14.08 -1.67 4.97
N ILE A 178 14.79 -1.55 6.09
CA ILE A 178 15.28 -2.69 6.87
C ILE A 178 14.09 -3.53 7.36
N GLN A 179 13.11 -2.92 8.02
CA GLN A 179 11.93 -3.62 8.52
C GLN A 179 11.13 -4.31 7.40
N LEU A 180 10.96 -3.64 6.27
CA LEU A 180 10.29 -4.24 5.11
C LEU A 180 11.04 -5.47 4.62
N MET A 181 12.36 -5.40 4.47
CA MET A 181 13.17 -6.51 4.01
C MET A 181 13.24 -7.63 5.06
N GLU A 182 13.31 -7.32 6.35
CA GLU A 182 13.26 -8.30 7.44
C GLU A 182 11.93 -9.05 7.49
N SER A 183 10.82 -8.35 7.23
CA SER A 183 9.49 -8.97 7.20
C SER A 183 9.31 -10.01 6.08
N MET A 184 10.16 -9.96 5.07
CA MET A 184 10.16 -10.88 3.93
C MET A 184 11.09 -12.08 4.13
N LEU A 185 11.95 -12.04 5.14
CA LEU A 185 12.80 -13.19 5.46
C LEU A 185 11.94 -14.36 5.95
N PRO A 186 12.24 -15.60 5.53
CA PRO A 186 11.55 -16.76 6.03
C PRO A 186 11.70 -16.85 7.55
N PRO A 187 10.68 -17.35 8.27
CA PRO A 187 10.79 -17.53 9.71
C PRO A 187 11.94 -18.51 10.04
N ALA A 188 12.68 -18.23 11.11
CA ALA A 188 13.75 -19.12 11.56
C ALA A 188 13.17 -20.50 11.91
N GLY A 189 13.76 -21.55 11.35
CA GLY A 189 13.55 -22.91 11.83
C GLY A 189 14.14 -23.11 13.24
N SER A 190 13.72 -24.15 13.93
CA SER A 190 14.29 -24.51 15.23
C SER A 190 15.78 -24.85 15.07
N GLY A 191 16.67 -23.93 15.44
CA GLY A 191 18.12 -24.03 15.33
C GLY A 191 18.81 -22.98 14.47
N ASP A 192 18.06 -22.19 13.67
CA ASP A 192 18.61 -21.23 12.70
C ASP A 192 18.66 -19.78 13.19
N GLN A 193 18.39 -19.51 14.46
CA GLN A 193 18.29 -18.16 15.00
C GLN A 193 19.57 -17.35 14.82
N GLY A 194 20.74 -17.97 15.03
CA GLY A 194 22.04 -17.29 14.87
C GLY A 194 22.35 -16.88 13.43
N TRP A 195 21.89 -17.63 12.44
CA TRP A 195 22.02 -17.27 11.04
C TRP A 195 21.08 -16.14 10.63
N GLN A 196 19.87 -16.14 11.18
CA GLN A 196 18.91 -15.09 10.92
C GLN A 196 19.37 -13.75 11.51
N ASP A 197 19.98 -13.74 12.70
CA ASP A 197 20.51 -12.54 13.30
C ASP A 197 21.73 -12.00 12.52
N LYS A 198 22.59 -12.87 11.99
CA LYS A 198 23.67 -12.48 11.08
C LYS A 198 23.11 -11.90 9.76
N ALA A 199 22.06 -12.49 9.22
CA ALA A 199 21.40 -12.01 8.00
C ALA A 199 20.81 -10.61 8.21
N LYS A 200 20.12 -10.37 9.33
CA LYS A 200 19.59 -9.04 9.69
C LYS A 200 20.70 -8.02 9.87
N SER A 201 21.80 -8.40 10.56
CA SER A 201 22.95 -7.53 10.74
C SER A 201 23.60 -7.13 9.41
N MET A 202 23.79 -8.09 8.49
CA MET A 202 24.29 -7.82 7.15
C MET A 202 23.36 -6.89 6.38
N LEU A 203 22.05 -7.15 6.45
CA LEU A 203 21.04 -6.35 5.77
C LEU A 203 21.05 -4.90 6.24
N ALA A 204 21.07 -4.69 7.55
CA ALA A 204 21.14 -3.36 8.14
C ALA A 204 22.41 -2.63 7.69
N ALA A 205 23.56 -3.29 7.75
CA ALA A 205 24.84 -2.74 7.32
C ALA A 205 24.82 -2.32 5.84
N LEU A 206 24.30 -3.18 4.98
CA LEU A 206 24.15 -2.92 3.55
C LEU A 206 23.23 -1.71 3.29
N VAL A 207 22.05 -1.70 3.92
CA VAL A 207 21.04 -0.65 3.68
C VAL A 207 21.57 0.71 4.15
N TYR A 208 22.21 0.82 5.31
CA TYR A 208 22.78 2.09 5.80
C TYR A 208 23.80 2.66 4.82
N ALA A 209 24.76 1.85 4.38
CA ALA A 209 25.83 2.31 3.49
C ALA A 209 25.31 2.65 2.10
N VAL A 210 24.48 1.79 1.51
CA VAL A 210 23.90 2.03 0.17
C VAL A 210 22.96 3.23 0.18
N TYR A 211 22.15 3.40 1.22
CA TYR A 211 21.27 4.56 1.35
C TYR A 211 22.07 5.86 1.42
N TYR A 212 23.12 5.90 2.24
CA TYR A 212 23.99 7.05 2.36
C TYR A 212 24.66 7.40 1.02
N LYS A 213 25.22 6.39 0.32
CA LYS A 213 25.79 6.55 -1.02
C LYS A 213 24.77 7.14 -2.00
N CYS A 214 23.59 6.55 -2.09
CA CYS A 214 22.54 7.01 -2.98
C CYS A 214 22.13 8.46 -2.70
N LYS A 215 22.07 8.87 -1.43
CA LYS A 215 21.75 10.25 -1.05
C LYS A 215 22.86 11.22 -1.47
N ARG A 216 24.13 10.85 -1.30
CA ARG A 216 25.28 11.68 -1.78
C ARG A 216 25.26 11.85 -3.29
N GLU A 217 24.99 10.78 -4.03
CA GLU A 217 24.94 10.78 -5.48
C GLU A 217 23.63 11.34 -6.06
N LYS A 218 22.68 11.77 -5.22
CA LYS A 218 21.32 12.18 -5.61
C LYS A 218 20.59 11.12 -6.42
N ARG A 219 20.91 9.87 -6.19
CA ARG A 219 20.32 8.69 -6.82
C ARG A 219 19.21 8.13 -5.93
N ARG A 220 18.15 7.62 -6.52
CA ARG A 220 17.11 6.92 -5.76
C ARG A 220 17.57 5.50 -5.42
N ILE A 221 17.43 5.12 -4.16
CA ILE A 221 17.63 3.73 -3.75
C ILE A 221 16.53 2.86 -4.37
N SER A 222 16.90 1.67 -4.82
CA SER A 222 16.00 0.67 -5.36
C SER A 222 16.50 -0.72 -5.01
N GLN A 223 15.64 -1.71 -5.16
CA GLN A 223 15.99 -3.12 -4.99
C GLN A 223 17.23 -3.51 -5.81
N ARG A 224 17.28 -3.12 -7.09
CA ARG A 224 18.42 -3.39 -7.98
C ARG A 224 19.73 -2.84 -7.42
N VAL A 225 19.68 -1.63 -6.86
CA VAL A 225 20.88 -1.02 -6.24
C VAL A 225 21.32 -1.80 -5.01
N ILE A 226 20.40 -2.28 -4.18
CA ILE A 226 20.72 -3.11 -3.02
C ILE A 226 21.33 -4.44 -3.49
N GLN A 227 20.77 -5.08 -4.52
CA GLN A 227 21.30 -6.32 -5.08
C GLN A 227 22.73 -6.18 -5.64
N GLU A 228 23.05 -5.03 -6.23
CA GLU A 228 24.37 -4.73 -6.77
C GLU A 228 25.48 -4.81 -5.70
N TYR A 229 25.15 -4.43 -4.45
CA TYR A 229 26.12 -4.43 -3.33
C TYR A 229 26.03 -5.67 -2.43
N LEU A 230 25.20 -6.66 -2.75
CA LEU A 230 25.13 -7.92 -1.98
C LEU A 230 26.45 -8.72 -1.97
N PRO A 231 27.21 -8.83 -3.10
CA PRO A 231 28.45 -9.60 -3.08
C PRO A 231 29.47 -9.04 -2.08
N LEU A 232 30.17 -9.93 -1.35
CA LEU A 232 31.12 -9.56 -0.31
C LEU A 232 32.18 -8.55 -0.79
N ARG A 233 32.69 -8.75 -2.02
CA ARG A 233 33.64 -7.81 -2.63
C ARG A 233 33.06 -6.41 -2.78
N LYS A 234 31.78 -6.33 -3.19
CA LYS A 234 31.09 -5.05 -3.34
C LYS A 234 30.83 -4.35 -2.02
N LEU A 235 30.53 -5.10 -0.96
CA LEU A 235 30.45 -4.56 0.39
C LEU A 235 31.81 -4.02 0.88
N ALA A 236 32.90 -4.74 0.59
CA ALA A 236 34.25 -4.30 0.94
C ALA A 236 34.64 -3.04 0.16
N GLU A 237 34.37 -2.99 -1.16
CA GLU A 237 34.57 -1.81 -1.97
C GLU A 237 33.81 -0.60 -1.41
N LEU A 238 32.55 -0.80 -1.02
CA LEU A 238 31.71 0.24 -0.42
C LEU A 238 32.26 0.77 0.91
N TYR A 239 32.77 -0.13 1.75
CA TYR A 239 33.44 0.26 3.01
C TYR A 239 34.72 1.06 2.76
N LEU A 240 35.58 0.61 1.83
CA LEU A 240 36.80 1.33 1.45
C LEU A 240 36.50 2.70 0.87
N GLU A 241 35.48 2.79 0.02
CA GLU A 241 34.99 4.07 -0.52
C GLU A 241 34.53 5.00 0.61
N ALA A 242 33.76 4.46 1.57
CA ALA A 242 33.27 5.23 2.71
C ALA A 242 34.41 5.82 3.57
N LYS A 243 35.46 5.04 3.81
CA LYS A 243 36.66 5.49 4.55
C LYS A 243 37.43 6.53 3.76
N ARG A 244 37.67 6.29 2.46
CA ARG A 244 38.42 7.21 1.60
C ARG A 244 37.71 8.55 1.45
N ASP A 245 36.39 8.53 1.26
CA ASP A 245 35.59 9.72 0.96
C ASP A 245 35.06 10.42 2.22
N GLY A 246 35.49 9.98 3.41
CA GLY A 246 35.16 10.60 4.69
C GLY A 246 33.65 10.59 5.00
N TRP A 247 32.98 9.45 4.79
CA TRP A 247 31.55 9.34 5.14
C TRP A 247 31.36 9.43 6.65
N HIS A 248 30.11 9.77 7.06
CA HIS A 248 29.76 9.75 8.46
C HIS A 248 29.86 8.31 9.02
N GLN A 249 30.41 8.17 10.23
CA GLN A 249 30.69 6.87 10.82
C GLN A 249 29.46 5.96 10.91
N GLU A 250 28.29 6.51 11.23
CA GLU A 250 27.05 5.77 11.31
C GLU A 250 26.66 5.07 10.00
N ALA A 251 27.14 5.58 8.84
CA ALA A 251 26.84 4.98 7.55
C ALA A 251 27.66 3.73 7.25
N TYR A 252 28.87 3.59 7.79
CA TYR A 252 29.76 2.47 7.48
C TYR A 252 30.17 1.60 8.69
N ASN A 253 30.05 2.09 9.92
CA ASN A 253 30.34 1.26 11.11
C ASN A 253 29.52 -0.05 11.13
N PRO A 254 28.25 -0.08 10.69
CA PRO A 254 27.53 -1.34 10.58
C PRO A 254 28.20 -2.35 9.64
N LEU A 255 28.86 -1.89 8.55
CA LEU A 255 29.62 -2.77 7.66
C LEU A 255 30.86 -3.35 8.37
N GLU A 256 31.57 -2.52 9.12
CA GLU A 256 32.73 -2.95 9.91
C GLU A 256 32.31 -4.00 10.94
N ASN A 257 31.22 -3.75 11.67
CA ASN A 257 30.66 -4.69 12.62
C ASN A 257 30.28 -6.01 11.94
N TYR A 258 29.63 -5.94 10.77
CA TYR A 258 29.27 -7.13 10.01
C TYR A 258 30.51 -7.93 9.59
N PHE A 259 31.55 -7.31 9.05
CA PHE A 259 32.78 -7.99 8.67
C PHE A 259 33.44 -8.71 9.86
N ASN A 260 33.42 -8.12 11.05
CA ASN A 260 33.91 -8.70 12.26
C ASN A 260 33.11 -9.93 12.75
N THR A 261 31.88 -10.12 12.27
CA THR A 261 31.08 -11.33 12.56
C THR A 261 31.44 -12.52 11.67
N LEU A 262 32.19 -12.30 10.59
CA LEU A 262 32.61 -13.37 9.69
C LEU A 262 33.85 -14.06 10.23
N ALA A 263 33.74 -15.32 10.59
CA ALA A 263 34.86 -16.09 11.13
C ALA A 263 35.99 -16.21 10.10
N GLY A 264 37.20 -15.85 10.49
CA GLY A 264 38.37 -15.84 9.62
C GLY A 264 38.56 -14.56 8.78
N PHE A 265 37.61 -13.62 8.81
CA PHE A 265 37.80 -12.34 8.14
C PHE A 265 38.68 -11.39 8.97
N ARG A 266 39.65 -10.79 8.30
CA ARG A 266 40.56 -9.80 8.90
C ARG A 266 40.35 -8.46 8.17
N ILE A 267 39.94 -7.45 8.92
CA ILE A 267 39.61 -6.13 8.37
C ILE A 267 40.81 -5.45 7.68
N GLU A 268 42.04 -5.76 8.13
CA GLU A 268 43.29 -5.25 7.54
C GLU A 268 43.50 -5.77 6.10
N LEU A 269 42.90 -6.93 5.78
CA LEU A 269 42.98 -7.56 4.47
C LEU A 269 41.80 -7.19 3.56
N ILE A 270 40.95 -6.26 3.98
CA ILE A 270 39.72 -5.91 3.23
C ILE A 270 40.03 -5.43 1.81
N SER A 271 41.15 -4.79 1.59
CA SER A 271 41.63 -4.33 0.28
C SER A 271 42.22 -5.45 -0.60
N ARG A 272 42.40 -6.67 -0.06
CA ARG A 272 43.05 -7.79 -0.73
C ARG A 272 42.15 -9.03 -0.79
N PRO A 273 41.10 -9.04 -1.67
CA PRO A 273 40.15 -10.14 -1.74
C PRO A 273 40.78 -11.52 -2.04
N SER A 274 41.96 -11.55 -2.64
CA SER A 274 42.68 -12.79 -2.92
C SER A 274 43.26 -13.47 -1.70
N GLU A 275 43.39 -12.75 -0.59
CA GLU A 275 43.93 -13.25 0.70
C GLU A 275 42.80 -13.68 1.67
N TRP A 276 41.53 -13.54 1.28
CA TRP A 276 40.42 -13.96 2.13
C TRP A 276 40.23 -15.48 2.10
N GLU A 277 39.98 -16.05 3.26
CA GLU A 277 39.73 -17.48 3.40
C GLU A 277 38.45 -17.91 2.73
N GLN A 278 38.41 -19.09 2.14
CA GLN A 278 37.22 -19.63 1.46
C GLN A 278 36.00 -19.69 2.41
N GLY A 279 36.24 -20.02 3.69
CA GLY A 279 35.20 -20.04 4.72
C GLY A 279 34.44 -18.73 4.91
N VAL A 280 35.10 -17.59 4.66
CA VAL A 280 34.45 -16.25 4.70
C VAL A 280 33.46 -16.09 3.55
N TYR A 281 33.85 -16.52 2.34
CA TYR A 281 32.97 -16.50 1.17
C TYR A 281 31.77 -17.43 1.37
N ASP A 282 31.98 -18.61 1.94
CA ASP A 282 30.93 -19.58 2.18
C ASP A 282 29.89 -19.04 3.20
N GLN A 283 30.38 -18.48 4.33
CA GLN A 283 29.49 -17.88 5.31
C GLN A 283 28.64 -16.76 4.72
N HIS A 284 29.27 -15.86 3.95
CA HIS A 284 28.55 -14.77 3.32
C HIS A 284 27.60 -15.30 2.22
N GLY A 285 28.02 -16.31 1.46
CA GLY A 285 27.23 -16.95 0.41
C GLY A 285 25.90 -17.51 0.92
N TYR A 286 25.90 -18.16 2.09
CA TYR A 286 24.67 -18.66 2.72
C TYR A 286 23.69 -17.52 3.05
N LEU A 287 24.18 -16.38 3.51
CA LEU A 287 23.33 -15.22 3.81
C LEU A 287 22.75 -14.62 2.53
N ILE A 288 23.56 -14.48 1.48
CA ILE A 288 23.09 -13.95 0.17
C ILE A 288 22.00 -14.82 -0.42
N GLN A 289 22.08 -16.12 -0.29
CA GLN A 289 21.10 -17.05 -0.88
C GLN A 289 19.66 -16.75 -0.40
N GLN A 290 19.51 -16.43 0.89
CA GLN A 290 18.21 -16.06 1.45
C GLN A 290 17.70 -14.72 0.88
N PHE A 291 18.60 -13.74 0.75
CA PHE A 291 18.23 -12.43 0.20
C PHE A 291 17.94 -12.46 -1.29
N ASN A 292 18.71 -13.21 -2.08
CA ASN A 292 18.45 -13.34 -3.52
C ASN A 292 17.07 -13.90 -3.79
N ARG A 293 16.66 -14.95 -3.04
CA ARG A 293 15.32 -15.51 -3.17
C ARG A 293 14.22 -14.49 -2.89
N MET A 294 14.40 -13.69 -1.84
CA MET A 294 13.46 -12.64 -1.46
C MET A 294 13.41 -11.52 -2.52
N LEU A 295 14.59 -11.05 -2.96
CA LEU A 295 14.70 -9.93 -3.88
C LEU A 295 14.31 -10.28 -5.33
N THR A 296 14.24 -11.54 -5.71
CA THR A 296 13.73 -11.96 -7.02
C THR A 296 12.20 -12.01 -7.11
N MET A 297 11.49 -11.87 -6.00
CA MET A 297 10.02 -11.84 -5.98
C MET A 297 9.42 -10.49 -6.41
N PHE A 298 10.22 -9.46 -6.54
CA PHE A 298 9.86 -8.10 -6.96
C PHE A 298 10.50 -7.73 -8.29
#